data_a2e8ecf8b42fe1c1ae18af34f508a4bb
#
_entry.id   a2e8ecf8b42fe1c1ae18af34f508a4bb
#
_cell.length_a   1.000
_cell.length_b   1.000
_cell.length_c   1.000
_cell.angle_alpha   90.00
_cell.angle_beta   90.00
_cell.angle_gamma   90.00
#
_symmetry.space_group_name_H-M   'P 1'
#
loop_
_entity.id
_entity.type
_entity.pdbx_description
1 polymer ?
#
loop_
_entity_poly.entity_id
_entity_poly.type
_entity_poly.pdbx_seq_one_letter_code
_entity_poly.pdbx_strand_id
1 'polypeptide(L)'
;EKRKREENGMFSGGIVTGPALVAIFILAIAVLLLLIIKFQVNAFVALLLTGYITGVVANMPLGEIAQTVTDGFGGTLGGIGMVTGLGVMLGKFMYEAGGIESIANKVLKAFGDKKSPIAVAISGFITGIPVFGDVVYIMFAPMLKVLCKKTKISMVTFACAISVATTCTFALVLPTAPPLAVAEELGIEIGIFFFYALISAFVGMIVGGIVYGGFINKQDQKNNHFYTFDDLDEEAASMGDTTGKERMGALKALSILLVPIILILLGSFVPLAAGKE
;
A
#
# COMPACT_ATOMS: atom_id res chain seq x y z
N GLU A 1 6.88 49.34 -13.05
CA GLU A 1 8.05 49.30 -12.14
C GLU A 1 7.84 48.31 -10.97
N LYS A 2 6.66 48.21 -10.36
CA LYS A 2 6.34 47.19 -9.31
C LYS A 2 6.46 45.75 -9.85
N ARG A 3 5.99 45.47 -11.05
CA ARG A 3 6.05 44.13 -11.66
C ARG A 3 7.49 43.67 -11.99
N LYS A 4 8.38 44.61 -12.39
CA LYS A 4 9.79 44.34 -12.61
C LYS A 4 10.60 44.16 -11.31
N ARG A 5 10.12 44.74 -10.18
CA ARG A 5 10.71 44.47 -8.86
C ARG A 5 10.33 43.09 -8.30
N GLU A 6 9.15 42.59 -8.62
CA GLU A 6 8.75 41.25 -8.23
C GLU A 6 9.48 40.15 -9.03
N GLU A 7 9.74 40.38 -10.32
CA GLU A 7 10.57 39.46 -11.13
C GLU A 7 12.05 39.45 -10.72
N ASN A 8 12.62 40.59 -10.31
CA ASN A 8 14.01 40.65 -9.83
C ASN A 8 14.19 40.18 -8.37
N GLY A 9 13.12 40.12 -7.56
CA GLY A 9 13.13 39.52 -6.21
C GLY A 9 13.23 38.01 -6.21
N MET A 10 12.98 37.36 -7.35
CA MET A 10 12.97 35.90 -7.48
C MET A 10 14.40 35.28 -7.46
N PHE A 11 15.46 36.08 -7.60
CA PHE A 11 16.87 35.63 -7.64
C PHE A 11 17.82 36.43 -6.77
N SER A 12 17.34 37.22 -5.82
CA SER A 12 18.22 37.97 -4.92
C SER A 12 18.49 37.20 -3.63
N GLY A 13 19.51 36.35 -3.62
CA GLY A 13 20.23 35.88 -2.42
C GLY A 13 19.44 35.14 -1.31
N GLY A 14 18.13 34.93 -1.48
CA GLY A 14 17.27 34.22 -0.55
C GLY A 14 16.74 32.89 -1.11
N ILE A 15 16.19 32.05 -0.25
CA ILE A 15 15.55 30.79 -0.64
C ILE A 15 14.46 31.06 -1.68
N VAL A 16 14.45 30.30 -2.77
CA VAL A 16 13.46 30.42 -3.85
C VAL A 16 12.06 30.12 -3.30
N THR A 17 11.09 30.99 -3.57
CA THR A 17 9.70 30.87 -3.09
C THR A 17 8.70 31.03 -4.24
N GLY A 18 7.45 30.70 -3.99
CA GLY A 18 6.37 30.89 -4.96
C GLY A 18 6.38 29.88 -6.13
N PRO A 19 5.92 30.28 -7.32
CA PRO A 19 5.81 29.38 -8.49
C PRO A 19 7.11 28.70 -8.91
N ALA A 20 8.26 29.37 -8.70
CA ALA A 20 9.57 28.80 -9.02
C ALA A 20 9.90 27.60 -8.13
N LEU A 21 9.51 27.61 -6.85
CA LEU A 21 9.66 26.47 -5.95
C LEU A 21 8.87 25.26 -6.43
N VAL A 22 7.65 25.48 -6.93
CA VAL A 22 6.82 24.41 -7.51
C VAL A 22 7.50 23.79 -8.74
N ALA A 23 8.11 24.61 -9.60
CA ALA A 23 8.86 24.11 -10.75
C ALA A 23 10.08 23.27 -10.32
N ILE A 24 10.81 23.72 -9.30
CA ILE A 24 11.95 22.99 -8.71
C ILE A 24 11.47 21.65 -8.14
N PHE A 25 10.33 21.63 -7.45
CA PHE A 25 9.74 20.40 -6.90
C PHE A 25 9.36 19.40 -7.99
N ILE A 26 8.72 19.86 -9.08
CA ILE A 26 8.38 18.99 -10.22
C ILE A 26 9.66 18.44 -10.87
N LEU A 27 10.69 19.26 -11.03
CA LEU A 27 11.98 18.83 -11.55
C LEU A 27 12.65 17.80 -10.62
N ALA A 28 12.57 18.00 -9.31
CA ALA A 28 13.10 17.09 -8.32
C ALA A 28 12.43 15.69 -8.41
N ILE A 29 11.10 15.65 -8.58
CA ILE A 29 10.38 14.38 -8.81
C ILE A 29 10.85 13.73 -10.11
N ALA A 30 11.03 14.49 -11.19
CA ALA A 30 11.53 13.95 -12.45
C ALA A 30 12.94 13.36 -12.32
N VAL A 31 13.84 14.04 -11.60
CA VAL A 31 15.20 13.55 -11.30
C VAL A 31 15.14 12.29 -10.43
N LEU A 32 14.30 12.26 -9.40
CA LEU A 32 14.09 11.09 -8.54
C LEU A 32 13.67 9.86 -9.36
N LEU A 33 12.66 10.02 -10.19
CA LEU A 33 12.17 8.93 -11.04
C LEU A 33 13.25 8.47 -12.05
N LEU A 34 14.01 9.39 -12.60
CA LEU A 34 15.10 9.07 -13.51
C LEU A 34 16.22 8.29 -12.80
N LEU A 35 16.59 8.67 -11.58
CA LEU A 35 17.56 7.93 -10.77
C LEU A 35 17.10 6.51 -10.47
N ILE A 36 15.83 6.33 -10.11
CA ILE A 36 15.29 5.01 -9.74
C ILE A 36 15.08 4.14 -11.01
N ILE A 37 14.41 4.67 -12.04
CA ILE A 37 13.97 3.87 -13.18
C ILE A 37 15.11 3.61 -14.15
N LYS A 38 15.86 4.66 -14.51
CA LYS A 38 16.91 4.55 -15.55
C LYS A 38 18.25 4.14 -14.97
N PHE A 39 18.67 4.73 -13.87
CA PHE A 39 19.97 4.45 -13.25
C PHE A 39 19.92 3.32 -12.21
N GLN A 40 18.73 2.78 -11.89
CA GLN A 40 18.52 1.69 -10.92
C GLN A 40 19.17 1.97 -9.56
N VAL A 41 19.24 3.25 -9.17
CA VAL A 41 19.75 3.66 -7.87
C VAL A 41 18.74 3.23 -6.79
N ASN A 42 19.24 2.75 -5.66
CA ASN A 42 18.38 2.42 -4.53
C ASN A 42 17.49 3.61 -4.13
N ALA A 43 16.19 3.39 -3.93
CA ALA A 43 15.20 4.44 -3.69
C ALA A 43 15.56 5.35 -2.51
N PHE A 44 16.11 4.79 -1.42
CA PHE A 44 16.52 5.57 -0.25
C PHE A 44 17.67 6.54 -0.60
N VAL A 45 18.68 6.06 -1.32
CA VAL A 45 19.81 6.87 -1.76
C VAL A 45 19.35 7.92 -2.77
N ALA A 46 18.48 7.56 -3.71
CA ALA A 46 17.91 8.47 -4.69
C ALA A 46 17.11 9.61 -4.03
N LEU A 47 16.32 9.30 -2.99
CA LEU A 47 15.58 10.30 -2.20
C LEU A 47 16.53 11.27 -1.49
N LEU A 48 17.57 10.78 -0.81
CA LEU A 48 18.55 11.62 -0.16
C LEU A 48 19.27 12.53 -1.17
N LEU A 49 19.79 11.96 -2.26
CA LEU A 49 20.46 12.74 -3.30
C LEU A 49 19.54 13.81 -3.88
N THR A 50 18.30 13.46 -4.18
CA THR A 50 17.32 14.42 -4.72
C THR A 50 17.01 15.50 -3.70
N GLY A 51 16.89 15.19 -2.41
CA GLY A 51 16.70 16.16 -1.34
C GLY A 51 17.85 17.17 -1.28
N TYR A 52 19.09 16.71 -1.30
CA TYR A 52 20.27 17.59 -1.33
C TYR A 52 20.31 18.44 -2.59
N ILE A 53 20.10 17.85 -3.77
CA ILE A 53 20.07 18.58 -5.05
C ILE A 53 18.98 19.66 -5.01
N THR A 54 17.80 19.34 -4.51
CA THR A 54 16.68 20.28 -4.40
C THR A 54 17.02 21.45 -3.49
N GLY A 55 17.66 21.21 -2.34
CA GLY A 55 18.11 22.24 -1.44
C GLY A 55 19.11 23.20 -2.10
N VAL A 56 20.09 22.68 -2.85
CA VAL A 56 21.05 23.49 -3.60
C VAL A 56 20.36 24.31 -4.68
N VAL A 57 19.47 23.71 -5.48
CA VAL A 57 18.75 24.39 -6.57
C VAL A 57 17.77 25.43 -6.02
N ALA A 58 17.19 25.20 -4.84
CA ALA A 58 16.35 26.16 -4.13
C ALA A 58 17.15 27.29 -3.46
N ASN A 59 18.46 27.31 -3.66
CA ASN A 59 19.38 28.33 -3.08
C ASN A 59 19.37 28.35 -1.56
N MET A 60 19.22 27.18 -0.92
CA MET A 60 19.37 27.04 0.53
C MET A 60 20.84 27.12 0.96
N PRO A 61 21.16 27.71 2.12
CA PRO A 61 22.49 27.65 2.67
C PRO A 61 22.97 26.20 2.84
N LEU A 62 24.17 25.87 2.34
CA LEU A 62 24.69 24.50 2.35
C LEU A 62 24.71 23.86 3.75
N GLY A 63 24.97 24.68 4.79
CA GLY A 63 24.95 24.21 6.17
C GLY A 63 23.55 23.81 6.68
N GLU A 64 22.49 24.35 6.10
CA GLU A 64 21.10 24.09 6.51
C GLU A 64 20.48 22.93 5.75
N ILE A 65 20.97 22.60 4.55
CA ILE A 65 20.41 21.52 3.72
C ILE A 65 20.45 20.18 4.47
N ALA A 66 21.61 19.85 5.04
CA ALA A 66 21.78 18.60 5.78
C ALA A 66 20.82 18.51 6.97
N GLN A 67 20.69 19.61 7.70
CA GLN A 67 19.78 19.68 8.84
C GLN A 67 18.32 19.53 8.40
N THR A 68 17.90 20.26 7.36
CA THR A 68 16.53 20.18 6.82
C THR A 68 16.18 18.77 6.33
N VAL A 69 17.10 18.09 5.62
CA VAL A 69 16.90 16.71 5.19
C VAL A 69 16.78 15.77 6.39
N THR A 70 17.62 15.95 7.40
CA THR A 70 17.60 15.14 8.63
C THR A 70 16.33 15.37 9.45
N ASP A 71 15.91 16.61 9.59
CA ASP A 71 14.71 16.97 10.34
C ASP A 71 13.44 16.47 9.63
N GLY A 72 13.37 16.58 8.30
CA GLY A 72 12.28 16.04 7.51
C GLY A 72 12.19 14.51 7.61
N PHE A 73 13.32 13.82 7.49
CA PHE A 73 13.38 12.37 7.66
C PHE A 73 13.03 11.95 9.09
N GLY A 74 13.64 12.60 10.07
CA GLY A 74 13.43 12.30 11.49
C GLY A 74 12.01 12.59 11.95
N GLY A 75 11.41 13.71 11.49
CA GLY A 75 10.02 14.07 11.76
C GLY A 75 9.05 13.03 11.23
N THR A 76 9.16 12.69 9.96
CA THR A 76 8.32 11.65 9.33
C THR A 76 8.50 10.30 10.03
N LEU A 77 9.75 9.89 10.28
CA LEU A 77 10.01 8.62 10.96
C LEU A 77 9.47 8.61 12.40
N GLY A 78 9.56 9.74 13.09
CA GLY A 78 9.01 9.91 14.46
C GLY A 78 7.49 9.77 14.49
N GLY A 79 6.78 10.36 13.53
CA GLY A 79 5.32 10.29 13.44
C GLY A 79 4.79 8.91 13.08
N ILE A 80 5.32 8.31 12.03
CA ILE A 80 4.75 7.08 11.46
C ILE A 80 5.56 5.80 11.72
N GLY A 81 6.84 5.92 12.09
CA GLY A 81 7.76 4.78 12.13
C GLY A 81 7.35 3.70 13.13
N MET A 82 6.87 4.09 14.31
CA MET A 82 6.42 3.13 15.33
C MET A 82 5.19 2.35 14.88
N VAL A 83 4.19 3.06 14.35
CA VAL A 83 2.93 2.43 13.88
C VAL A 83 3.23 1.50 12.72
N THR A 84 4.04 1.94 11.75
CA THR A 84 4.46 1.13 10.61
C THR A 84 5.26 -0.10 11.05
N GLY A 85 6.25 0.08 11.93
CA GLY A 85 7.07 -1.02 12.44
C GLY A 85 6.25 -2.10 13.16
N LEU A 86 5.35 -1.69 14.05
CA LEU A 86 4.46 -2.61 14.75
C LEU A 86 3.46 -3.28 13.80
N GLY A 87 2.96 -2.55 12.80
CA GLY A 87 2.07 -3.10 11.76
C GLY A 87 2.75 -4.19 10.93
N VAL A 88 4.00 -3.96 10.51
CA VAL A 88 4.81 -4.97 9.80
C VAL A 88 5.05 -6.20 10.66
N MET A 89 5.39 -6.02 11.93
CA MET A 89 5.58 -7.13 12.89
C MET A 89 4.30 -7.93 13.06
N LEU A 90 3.16 -7.27 13.24
CA LEU A 90 1.85 -7.92 13.34
C LEU A 90 1.55 -8.73 12.08
N GLY A 91 1.77 -8.14 10.90
CA GLY A 91 1.59 -8.81 9.62
C GLY A 91 2.44 -10.08 9.50
N LYS A 92 3.72 -10.00 9.90
CA LYS A 92 4.61 -11.15 9.87
C LYS A 92 4.17 -12.25 10.85
N PHE A 93 3.77 -11.89 12.07
CA PHE A 93 3.23 -12.87 13.01
C PHE A 93 1.96 -13.55 12.52
N MET A 94 1.06 -12.78 11.91
CA MET A 94 -0.15 -13.31 11.30
C MET A 94 0.17 -14.29 10.16
N TYR A 95 1.20 -13.98 9.38
CA TYR A 95 1.71 -14.86 8.33
C TYR A 95 2.24 -16.19 8.92
N GLU A 96 3.20 -16.11 9.84
CA GLU A 96 3.85 -17.27 10.43
C GLU A 96 2.86 -18.17 11.22
N ALA A 97 1.84 -17.58 11.81
CA ALA A 97 0.77 -18.29 12.52
C ALA A 97 -0.29 -18.92 11.60
N GLY A 98 -0.19 -18.71 10.25
CA GLY A 98 -1.19 -19.20 9.30
C GLY A 98 -2.55 -18.50 9.38
N GLY A 99 -2.61 -17.36 10.06
CA GLY A 99 -3.85 -16.59 10.26
C GLY A 99 -4.41 -16.05 8.95
N ILE A 100 -3.55 -15.54 8.08
CA ILE A 100 -3.94 -14.99 6.78
C ILE A 100 -4.55 -16.07 5.89
N GLU A 101 -3.89 -17.23 5.83
CA GLU A 101 -4.38 -18.39 5.07
C GLU A 101 -5.74 -18.91 5.60
N SER A 102 -5.91 -18.89 6.92
CA SER A 102 -7.18 -19.29 7.55
C SER A 102 -8.32 -18.33 7.21
N ILE A 103 -8.06 -17.01 7.16
CA ILE A 103 -9.05 -16.01 6.70
C ILE A 103 -9.42 -16.28 5.24
N ALA A 104 -8.41 -16.42 4.37
CA ALA A 104 -8.60 -16.67 2.95
C ALA A 104 -9.45 -17.94 2.68
N ASN A 105 -9.10 -19.04 3.33
CA ASN A 105 -9.83 -20.30 3.20
C ASN A 105 -11.29 -20.19 3.69
N LYS A 106 -11.54 -19.44 4.77
CA LYS A 106 -12.90 -19.23 5.27
C LYS A 106 -13.73 -18.39 4.31
N VAL A 107 -13.17 -17.33 3.76
CA VAL A 107 -13.85 -16.49 2.77
C VAL A 107 -14.12 -17.28 1.48
N LEU A 108 -13.14 -18.04 0.98
CA LEU A 108 -13.33 -18.90 -0.19
C LEU A 108 -14.44 -19.92 -0.01
N LYS A 109 -14.50 -20.57 1.16
CA LYS A 109 -15.58 -21.51 1.47
C LYS A 109 -16.97 -20.86 1.50
N ALA A 110 -17.05 -19.60 1.94
CA ALA A 110 -18.30 -18.85 2.01
C ALA A 110 -18.83 -18.43 0.62
N PHE A 111 -17.95 -18.08 -0.32
CA PHE A 111 -18.34 -17.61 -1.64
C PHE A 111 -18.46 -18.72 -2.69
N GLY A 112 -17.80 -19.85 -2.46
CA GLY A 112 -17.78 -20.99 -3.38
C GLY A 112 -16.96 -20.75 -4.66
N ASP A 113 -16.79 -21.80 -5.46
CA ASP A 113 -15.87 -21.83 -6.59
C ASP A 113 -16.20 -20.81 -7.70
N LYS A 114 -17.48 -20.61 -8.01
CA LYS A 114 -17.90 -19.67 -9.08
C LYS A 114 -17.61 -18.21 -8.78
N LYS A 115 -17.58 -17.83 -7.51
CA LYS A 115 -17.29 -16.45 -7.05
C LYS A 115 -15.90 -16.33 -6.43
N SER A 116 -15.01 -17.27 -6.72
CA SER A 116 -13.65 -17.29 -6.15
C SER A 116 -12.82 -16.03 -6.43
N PRO A 117 -12.90 -15.33 -7.59
CA PRO A 117 -12.18 -14.06 -7.74
C PRO A 117 -12.66 -12.98 -6.76
N ILE A 118 -13.96 -12.93 -6.47
CA ILE A 118 -14.50 -12.01 -5.46
C ILE A 118 -14.00 -12.39 -4.06
N ALA A 119 -14.00 -13.68 -3.75
CA ALA A 119 -13.47 -14.17 -2.48
C ALA A 119 -11.98 -13.84 -2.31
N VAL A 120 -11.19 -13.99 -3.37
CA VAL A 120 -9.77 -13.63 -3.38
C VAL A 120 -9.58 -12.13 -3.18
N ALA A 121 -10.35 -11.27 -3.87
CA ALA A 121 -10.30 -9.83 -3.69
C ALA A 121 -10.63 -9.42 -2.25
N ILE A 122 -11.71 -9.96 -1.67
CA ILE A 122 -12.12 -9.67 -0.28
C ILE A 122 -11.06 -10.17 0.71
N SER A 123 -10.52 -11.37 0.50
CA SER A 123 -9.47 -11.90 1.35
C SER A 123 -8.21 -11.05 1.29
N GLY A 124 -7.79 -10.65 0.07
CA GLY A 124 -6.67 -9.74 -0.14
C GLY A 124 -6.90 -8.37 0.50
N PHE A 125 -8.11 -7.84 0.38
CA PHE A 125 -8.49 -6.57 1.02
C PHE A 125 -8.37 -6.63 2.54
N ILE A 126 -8.94 -7.64 3.17
CA ILE A 126 -8.88 -7.81 4.62
C ILE A 126 -7.44 -8.03 5.10
N THR A 127 -6.71 -8.93 4.43
CA THR A 127 -5.35 -9.29 4.85
C THR A 127 -4.32 -8.21 4.48
N GLY A 128 -4.59 -7.40 3.46
CA GLY A 128 -3.74 -6.28 3.04
C GLY A 128 -3.76 -5.08 3.98
N ILE A 129 -4.71 -4.98 4.93
CA ILE A 129 -4.76 -3.88 5.89
C ILE A 129 -3.50 -3.84 6.78
N PRO A 130 -3.09 -4.92 7.48
CA PRO A 130 -1.91 -4.90 8.33
C PRO A 130 -0.64 -5.41 7.64
N VAL A 131 -0.74 -5.96 6.43
CA VAL A 131 0.36 -6.66 5.77
C VAL A 131 0.71 -5.98 4.45
N PHE A 132 2.01 -5.91 4.15
CA PHE A 132 2.46 -5.44 2.84
C PHE A 132 1.88 -6.27 1.71
N GLY A 133 1.39 -5.61 0.67
CA GLY A 133 0.74 -6.24 -0.48
C GLY A 133 1.57 -7.34 -1.12
N ASP A 134 2.89 -7.15 -1.23
CA ASP A 134 3.80 -8.12 -1.82
C ASP A 134 3.82 -9.45 -1.06
N VAL A 135 3.82 -9.39 0.29
CA VAL A 135 3.78 -10.59 1.14
C VAL A 135 2.45 -11.33 0.95
N VAL A 136 1.35 -10.59 0.93
CA VAL A 136 0.01 -11.18 0.71
C VAL A 136 -0.05 -11.83 -0.67
N TYR A 137 0.47 -11.16 -1.71
CA TYR A 137 0.49 -11.71 -3.06
C TYR A 137 1.26 -13.03 -3.15
N ILE A 138 2.48 -13.06 -2.61
CA ILE A 138 3.33 -14.27 -2.60
C ILE A 138 2.62 -15.43 -1.88
N MET A 139 1.94 -15.14 -0.76
CA MET A 139 1.20 -16.16 -0.01
C MET A 139 0.02 -16.74 -0.77
N PHE A 140 -0.71 -15.88 -1.47
CA PHE A 140 -1.87 -16.32 -2.23
C PHE A 140 -1.50 -17.02 -3.52
N ALA A 141 -0.31 -16.81 -4.08
CA ALA A 141 0.10 -17.32 -5.38
C ALA A 141 -0.11 -18.85 -5.55
N PRO A 142 0.28 -19.72 -4.60
CA PRO A 142 0.01 -21.17 -4.72
C PRO A 142 -1.49 -21.47 -4.74
N MET A 143 -2.26 -20.81 -3.89
CA MET A 143 -3.71 -20.99 -3.81
C MET A 143 -4.41 -20.52 -5.09
N LEU A 144 -3.96 -19.40 -5.69
CA LEU A 144 -4.50 -18.89 -6.95
C LEU A 144 -4.30 -19.88 -8.08
N LYS A 145 -3.17 -20.59 -8.13
CA LYS A 145 -2.90 -21.66 -9.11
C LYS A 145 -3.91 -22.80 -8.97
N VAL A 146 -4.15 -23.26 -7.76
CA VAL A 146 -5.13 -24.32 -7.48
C VAL A 146 -6.54 -23.87 -7.87
N LEU A 147 -6.92 -22.63 -7.53
CA LEU A 147 -8.23 -22.08 -7.89
C LEU A 147 -8.40 -21.96 -9.40
N CYS A 148 -7.38 -21.49 -10.13
CA CYS A 148 -7.38 -21.39 -11.58
C CYS A 148 -7.65 -22.76 -12.23
N LYS A 149 -6.94 -23.82 -11.81
CA LYS A 149 -7.15 -25.19 -12.30
C LYS A 149 -8.56 -25.71 -11.99
N LYS A 150 -9.04 -25.49 -10.76
CA LYS A 150 -10.34 -26.00 -10.30
C LYS A 150 -11.52 -25.29 -10.96
N THR A 151 -11.45 -23.97 -11.11
CA THR A 151 -12.59 -23.15 -11.56
C THR A 151 -12.57 -22.85 -13.05
N LYS A 152 -11.44 -23.09 -13.73
CA LYS A 152 -11.19 -22.71 -15.13
C LYS A 152 -11.35 -21.19 -15.38
N ILE A 153 -11.11 -20.38 -14.35
CA ILE A 153 -11.05 -18.92 -14.43
C ILE A 153 -9.60 -18.54 -14.69
N SER A 154 -9.37 -17.55 -15.55
CA SER A 154 -8.03 -17.09 -15.93
C SER A 154 -7.19 -16.71 -14.69
N MET A 155 -5.92 -17.13 -14.67
CA MET A 155 -4.96 -16.75 -13.62
C MET A 155 -4.79 -15.23 -13.53
N VAL A 156 -4.86 -14.52 -14.66
CA VAL A 156 -4.76 -13.06 -14.71
C VAL A 156 -5.92 -12.41 -13.93
N THR A 157 -7.11 -13.00 -13.97
CA THR A 157 -8.26 -12.53 -13.18
C THR A 157 -7.99 -12.60 -11.68
N PHE A 158 -7.44 -13.71 -11.21
CA PHE A 158 -7.06 -13.86 -9.82
C PHE A 158 -5.92 -12.92 -9.42
N ALA A 159 -4.91 -12.80 -10.30
CA ALA A 159 -3.81 -11.86 -10.09
C ALA A 159 -4.29 -10.41 -10.01
N CYS A 160 -5.19 -9.99 -10.88
CA CYS A 160 -5.82 -8.67 -10.80
C CYS A 160 -6.61 -8.48 -9.50
N ALA A 161 -7.42 -9.48 -9.13
CA ALA A 161 -8.25 -9.41 -7.93
C ALA A 161 -7.41 -9.20 -6.67
N ILE A 162 -6.35 -9.99 -6.48
CA ILE A 162 -5.49 -9.89 -5.29
C ILE A 162 -4.60 -8.64 -5.33
N SER A 163 -3.96 -8.33 -6.47
CA SER A 163 -3.04 -7.20 -6.59
C SER A 163 -3.75 -5.87 -6.37
N VAL A 164 -4.91 -5.67 -6.99
CA VAL A 164 -5.67 -4.42 -6.82
C VAL A 164 -6.20 -4.31 -5.39
N ALA A 165 -6.72 -5.40 -4.82
CA ALA A 165 -7.21 -5.39 -3.45
C ALA A 165 -6.12 -5.01 -2.44
N THR A 166 -4.96 -5.65 -2.52
CA THR A 166 -3.83 -5.38 -1.61
C THR A 166 -3.22 -4.00 -1.84
N THR A 167 -3.10 -3.55 -3.10
CA THR A 167 -2.57 -2.23 -3.42
C THR A 167 -3.50 -1.12 -2.92
N CYS A 168 -4.81 -1.25 -3.15
CA CYS A 168 -5.78 -0.27 -2.64
C CYS A 168 -5.76 -0.20 -1.11
N THR A 169 -5.66 -1.34 -0.43
CA THR A 169 -5.57 -1.34 1.04
C THR A 169 -4.27 -0.73 1.53
N PHE A 170 -3.14 -1.15 0.98
CA PHE A 170 -1.84 -0.64 1.39
C PHE A 170 -1.67 0.86 1.12
N ALA A 171 -2.16 1.34 -0.04
CA ALA A 171 -2.00 2.73 -0.43
C ALA A 171 -2.97 3.70 0.27
N LEU A 172 -4.14 3.22 0.69
CA LEU A 172 -5.21 4.09 1.18
C LEU A 172 -5.61 3.84 2.63
N VAL A 173 -5.51 2.60 3.13
CA VAL A 173 -6.10 2.25 4.44
C VAL A 173 -5.05 2.24 5.54
N LEU A 174 -5.35 2.94 6.65
CA LEU A 174 -4.56 2.90 7.87
C LEU A 174 -4.56 1.47 8.48
N PRO A 175 -3.49 1.05 9.13
CA PRO A 175 -2.35 1.80 9.66
C PRO A 175 -1.09 1.76 8.78
N THR A 176 -1.21 1.65 7.48
CA THR A 176 -0.04 1.63 6.59
C THR A 176 0.63 3.01 6.51
N ALA A 177 1.92 3.04 6.18
CA ALA A 177 2.72 4.25 6.20
C ALA A 177 2.25 5.33 5.20
N PRO A 178 1.91 5.01 3.92
CA PRO A 178 1.56 6.05 2.97
C PRO A 178 0.35 6.89 3.36
N PRO A 179 -0.82 6.30 3.71
CA PRO A 179 -1.97 7.10 4.09
C PRO A 179 -1.78 7.81 5.43
N LEU A 180 -1.02 7.23 6.35
CA LEU A 180 -0.73 7.85 7.63
C LEU A 180 0.11 9.13 7.45
N ALA A 181 1.15 9.08 6.60
CA ALA A 181 1.96 10.24 6.26
C ALA A 181 1.12 11.37 5.62
N VAL A 182 0.22 11.01 4.70
CA VAL A 182 -0.67 11.99 4.05
C VAL A 182 -1.63 12.62 5.06
N ALA A 183 -2.23 11.83 5.96
CA ALA A 183 -3.14 12.35 6.97
C ALA A 183 -2.42 13.31 7.93
N GLU A 184 -1.19 12.98 8.34
CA GLU A 184 -0.36 13.80 9.22
C GLU A 184 0.05 15.12 8.56
N GLU A 185 0.56 15.08 7.33
CA GLU A 185 0.98 16.27 6.58
C GLU A 185 -0.18 17.24 6.28
N LEU A 186 -1.37 16.70 6.04
CA LEU A 186 -2.57 17.50 5.78
C LEU A 186 -3.30 17.94 7.06
N GLY A 187 -2.86 17.49 8.24
CA GLY A 187 -3.52 17.76 9.50
C GLY A 187 -4.96 17.25 9.56
N ILE A 188 -5.26 16.16 8.84
CA ILE A 188 -6.61 15.58 8.81
C ILE A 188 -6.77 14.62 9.99
N GLU A 189 -7.93 14.70 10.64
CA GLU A 189 -8.27 13.78 11.70
C GLU A 189 -8.26 12.32 11.22
N ILE A 190 -7.50 11.49 11.91
CA ILE A 190 -7.21 10.09 11.50
C ILE A 190 -8.51 9.27 11.34
N GLY A 191 -9.51 9.47 12.20
CA GLY A 191 -10.77 8.74 12.11
C GLY A 191 -11.59 9.08 10.87
N ILE A 192 -11.69 10.36 10.53
CA ILE A 192 -12.37 10.85 9.32
C ILE A 192 -11.63 10.37 8.08
N PHE A 193 -10.31 10.51 8.07
CA PHE A 193 -9.47 10.02 6.96
C PHE A 193 -9.65 8.52 6.73
N PHE A 194 -9.60 7.72 7.80
CA PHE A 194 -9.77 6.26 7.71
C PHE A 194 -11.10 5.87 7.06
N PHE A 195 -12.20 6.53 7.42
CA PHE A 195 -13.51 6.21 6.89
C PHE A 195 -13.61 6.45 5.37
N TYR A 196 -13.17 7.62 4.91
CA TYR A 196 -13.15 7.93 3.48
C TYR A 196 -12.16 7.07 2.70
N ALA A 197 -11.00 6.81 3.28
CA ALA A 197 -9.97 5.95 2.72
C ALA A 197 -10.46 4.50 2.53
N LEU A 198 -11.16 3.96 3.53
CA LEU A 198 -11.74 2.62 3.46
C LEU A 198 -12.79 2.49 2.34
N ILE A 199 -13.67 3.49 2.22
CA ILE A 199 -14.66 3.53 1.14
C ILE A 199 -13.97 3.60 -0.23
N SER A 200 -12.98 4.49 -0.38
CA SER A 200 -12.24 4.66 -1.63
C SER A 200 -11.48 3.40 -2.01
N ALA A 201 -10.81 2.76 -1.05
CA ALA A 201 -10.11 1.50 -1.26
C ALA A 201 -11.06 0.37 -1.67
N PHE A 202 -12.24 0.29 -1.04
CA PHE A 202 -13.26 -0.70 -1.36
C PHE A 202 -13.81 -0.51 -2.77
N VAL A 203 -14.11 0.72 -3.18
CA VAL A 203 -14.52 1.05 -4.55
C VAL A 203 -13.42 0.70 -5.54
N GLY A 204 -12.17 1.05 -5.25
CA GLY A 204 -11.00 0.71 -6.07
C GLY A 204 -10.85 -0.80 -6.26
N MET A 205 -11.01 -1.59 -5.19
CA MET A 205 -11.01 -3.05 -5.24
C MET A 205 -12.13 -3.60 -6.14
N ILE A 206 -13.35 -3.08 -6.01
CA ILE A 206 -14.47 -3.55 -6.84
C ILE A 206 -14.20 -3.25 -8.31
N VAL A 207 -13.87 -2.01 -8.65
CA VAL A 207 -13.71 -1.57 -10.04
C VAL A 207 -12.48 -2.23 -10.67
N GLY A 208 -11.31 -2.07 -10.06
CA GLY A 208 -10.04 -2.56 -10.61
C GLY A 208 -9.84 -4.06 -10.42
N GLY A 209 -10.22 -4.62 -9.26
CA GLY A 209 -10.01 -6.03 -8.97
C GLY A 209 -11.10 -6.94 -9.52
N ILE A 210 -12.37 -6.63 -9.25
CA ILE A 210 -13.48 -7.54 -9.57
C ILE A 210 -14.03 -7.29 -10.98
N VAL A 211 -14.39 -6.03 -11.29
CA VAL A 211 -15.03 -5.70 -12.58
C VAL A 211 -14.02 -5.86 -13.72
N TYR A 212 -12.85 -5.23 -13.59
CA TYR A 212 -11.79 -5.32 -14.61
C TYR A 212 -11.25 -6.75 -14.74
N GLY A 213 -11.00 -7.45 -13.64
CA GLY A 213 -10.62 -8.86 -13.66
C GLY A 213 -11.66 -9.75 -14.33
N GLY A 214 -12.96 -9.50 -14.09
CA GLY A 214 -14.05 -10.18 -14.78
C GLY A 214 -14.11 -9.91 -16.29
N PHE A 215 -13.76 -8.68 -16.70
CA PHE A 215 -13.64 -8.33 -18.12
C PHE A 215 -12.50 -9.11 -18.80
N ILE A 216 -11.33 -9.16 -18.17
CA ILE A 216 -10.19 -9.95 -18.65
C ILE A 216 -10.57 -11.42 -18.77
N ASN A 217 -11.23 -12.00 -17.75
CA ASN A 217 -11.63 -13.39 -17.80
C ASN A 217 -12.52 -13.71 -19.02
N LYS A 218 -13.47 -12.83 -19.33
CA LYS A 218 -14.32 -13.00 -20.52
C LYS A 218 -13.54 -12.93 -21.82
N GLN A 219 -12.51 -12.07 -21.89
CA GLN A 219 -11.65 -11.92 -23.05
C GLN A 219 -10.74 -13.14 -23.23
N ASP A 220 -10.15 -13.63 -22.16
CA ASP A 220 -9.30 -14.83 -22.16
C ASP A 220 -10.11 -16.08 -22.55
N GLN A 221 -11.32 -16.22 -22.02
CA GLN A 221 -12.20 -17.33 -22.42
C GLN A 221 -12.59 -17.26 -23.89
N LYS A 222 -12.82 -16.07 -24.45
CA LYS A 222 -13.14 -15.89 -25.87
C LYS A 222 -11.96 -16.25 -26.79
N ASN A 223 -10.74 -15.98 -26.34
CA ASN A 223 -9.52 -16.20 -27.10
C ASN A 223 -8.90 -17.59 -26.85
N ASN A 224 -9.51 -18.45 -26.05
CA ASN A 224 -8.95 -19.73 -25.58
C ASN A 224 -7.55 -19.61 -24.95
N HIS A 225 -7.22 -18.45 -24.41
CA HIS A 225 -5.95 -18.19 -23.73
C HIS A 225 -6.16 -18.43 -22.21
N PHE A 226 -5.99 -19.67 -21.80
CA PHE A 226 -5.85 -19.97 -20.38
C PHE A 226 -4.36 -19.95 -20.06
N TYR A 227 -3.90 -18.91 -19.37
CA TYR A 227 -2.58 -18.91 -18.77
C TYR A 227 -2.60 -19.89 -17.58
N THR A 228 -2.36 -21.15 -17.85
CA THR A 228 -2.07 -22.17 -16.85
C THR A 228 -0.55 -22.32 -16.78
N PHE A 229 -0.02 -22.19 -15.58
CA PHE A 229 1.40 -22.52 -15.36
C PHE A 229 1.51 -24.03 -15.23
N ASP A 230 1.77 -24.72 -16.32
CA ASP A 230 1.94 -26.18 -16.33
C ASP A 230 3.25 -26.63 -15.64
N ASP A 231 4.25 -25.74 -15.58
CA ASP A 231 5.60 -26.08 -15.10
C ASP A 231 5.85 -25.89 -13.60
N LEU A 232 4.82 -25.52 -12.80
CA LEU A 232 4.99 -25.18 -11.38
C LEU A 232 4.31 -26.16 -10.42
N ASP A 233 4.02 -27.36 -10.87
CA ASP A 233 3.26 -28.36 -10.08
C ASP A 233 4.05 -28.91 -8.88
N GLU A 234 5.37 -29.01 -8.96
CA GLU A 234 6.21 -29.54 -7.87
C GLU A 234 6.49 -28.51 -6.76
N GLU A 235 6.71 -27.24 -7.11
CA GLU A 235 6.93 -26.18 -6.11
C GLU A 235 5.64 -25.80 -5.36
N ALA A 236 4.51 -25.80 -6.02
CA ALA A 236 3.21 -25.50 -5.40
C ALA A 236 2.76 -26.59 -4.43
N ALA A 237 3.08 -27.87 -4.74
CA ALA A 237 2.82 -29.00 -3.85
C ALA A 237 3.70 -28.95 -2.59
N SER A 238 4.96 -28.53 -2.72
CA SER A 238 5.91 -28.44 -1.59
C SER A 238 5.62 -27.27 -0.65
N MET A 239 5.04 -26.17 -1.14
CA MET A 239 4.63 -25.02 -0.31
C MET A 239 3.25 -25.22 0.36
N GLY A 240 2.43 -26.13 -0.16
CA GLY A 240 1.11 -26.45 0.39
C GLY A 240 1.12 -27.31 1.65
N ASP A 241 2.25 -27.91 1.96
CA ASP A 241 2.35 -28.91 3.03
C ASP A 241 3.11 -28.39 4.27
N THR A 242 2.73 -27.22 4.76
CA THR A 242 3.02 -26.85 6.15
C THR A 242 2.02 -27.54 7.12
N THR A 243 1.71 -28.80 6.85
CA THR A 243 0.88 -29.65 7.70
C THR A 243 1.67 -30.06 8.93
N GLY A 244 1.51 -29.31 10.00
CA GLY A 244 2.09 -29.69 11.31
C GLY A 244 2.05 -28.62 12.37
N LYS A 245 1.86 -27.35 12.03
CA LYS A 245 1.62 -26.30 13.05
C LYS A 245 0.11 -26.12 13.24
N GLU A 246 -0.36 -26.09 14.48
CA GLU A 246 -1.71 -25.66 14.80
C GLU A 246 -1.97 -24.30 14.15
N ARG A 247 -2.76 -24.30 13.08
CA ARG A 247 -3.08 -23.07 12.35
C ARG A 247 -4.03 -22.23 13.20
N MET A 248 -3.71 -20.96 13.33
CA MET A 248 -4.61 -20.00 13.97
C MET A 248 -5.98 -20.01 13.29
N GLY A 249 -7.07 -20.18 14.06
CA GLY A 249 -8.43 -20.14 13.50
C GLY A 249 -8.75 -18.78 12.88
N ALA A 250 -9.50 -18.76 11.77
CA ALA A 250 -9.80 -17.54 11.01
C ALA A 250 -10.49 -16.44 11.85
N LEU A 251 -11.35 -16.80 12.81
CA LEU A 251 -11.97 -15.83 13.72
C LEU A 251 -10.96 -15.18 14.66
N LYS A 252 -10.05 -15.97 15.21
CA LYS A 252 -8.97 -15.46 16.08
C LYS A 252 -8.01 -14.58 15.28
N ALA A 253 -7.67 -14.98 14.06
CA ALA A 253 -6.86 -14.19 13.16
C ALA A 253 -7.52 -12.84 12.83
N LEU A 254 -8.82 -12.84 12.51
CA LEU A 254 -9.58 -11.63 12.22
C LEU A 254 -9.67 -10.70 13.45
N SER A 255 -9.89 -11.26 14.64
CA SER A 255 -9.94 -10.44 15.87
C SER A 255 -8.61 -9.75 16.16
N ILE A 256 -7.49 -10.45 16.01
CA ILE A 256 -6.14 -9.86 16.20
C ILE A 256 -5.89 -8.71 15.20
N LEU A 257 -6.34 -8.88 13.97
CA LEU A 257 -6.23 -7.88 12.91
C LEU A 257 -7.12 -6.65 13.18
N LEU A 258 -8.31 -6.84 13.69
CA LEU A 258 -9.27 -5.77 13.95
C LEU A 258 -8.95 -4.96 15.22
N VAL A 259 -8.30 -5.54 16.22
CA VAL A 259 -8.00 -4.85 17.48
C VAL A 259 -7.23 -3.53 17.28
N PRO A 260 -6.12 -3.46 16.56
CA PRO A 260 -5.43 -2.19 16.32
C PRO A 260 -6.31 -1.16 15.61
N ILE A 261 -7.11 -1.60 14.64
CA ILE A 261 -8.01 -0.72 13.89
C ILE A 261 -9.08 -0.15 14.82
N ILE A 262 -9.70 -0.99 15.65
CA ILE A 262 -10.70 -0.56 16.62
C ILE A 262 -10.08 0.43 17.63
N LEU A 263 -8.87 0.17 18.10
CA LEU A 263 -8.18 1.07 19.03
C LEU A 263 -7.87 2.43 18.40
N ILE A 264 -7.44 2.45 17.13
CA ILE A 264 -7.22 3.71 16.39
C ILE A 264 -8.54 4.49 16.26
N LEU A 265 -9.61 3.81 15.86
CA LEU A 265 -10.92 4.46 15.73
C LEU A 265 -11.43 4.97 17.08
N LEU A 266 -11.33 4.20 18.15
CA LEU A 266 -11.71 4.65 19.48
C LEU A 266 -10.87 5.84 19.92
N GLY A 267 -9.56 5.84 19.69
CA GLY A 267 -8.67 6.95 20.00
C GLY A 267 -9.03 8.23 19.24
N SER A 268 -9.55 8.13 18.02
CA SER A 268 -9.98 9.27 17.21
C SER A 268 -11.39 9.77 17.58
N PHE A 269 -12.35 8.87 17.79
CA PHE A 269 -13.75 9.27 18.01
C PHE A 269 -14.10 9.58 19.46
N VAL A 270 -13.38 9.02 20.44
CA VAL A 270 -13.66 9.30 21.87
C VAL A 270 -13.42 10.77 22.25
N PRO A 271 -12.32 11.42 21.85
CA PRO A 271 -12.14 12.87 22.10
C PRO A 271 -13.23 13.72 21.44
N LEU A 272 -13.60 13.39 20.19
CA LEU A 272 -14.66 14.09 19.45
C LEU A 272 -16.02 13.96 20.14
N ALA A 273 -16.37 12.78 20.62
CA ALA A 273 -17.61 12.53 21.36
C ALA A 273 -17.61 13.18 22.76
N ALA A 274 -16.42 13.36 23.36
CA ALA A 274 -16.25 13.99 24.66
C ALA A 274 -16.19 15.53 24.60
N GLY A 275 -16.29 16.13 23.41
CA GLY A 275 -16.25 17.59 23.21
C GLY A 275 -14.93 18.24 23.65
N LYS A 276 -13.84 17.51 23.66
CA LYS A 276 -12.48 18.01 23.89
C LYS A 276 -11.81 18.19 22.52
N GLU A 277 -11.89 19.42 21.99
CA GLU A 277 -11.02 19.90 20.93
C GLU A 277 -9.61 20.14 21.46
#